data_349e0b2dcd8d69198a3480f19c961557
#
_entry.id   349e0b2dcd8d69198a3480f19c961557
#
_cell.length_a   1.000
_cell.length_b   1.000
_cell.length_c   1.000
_cell.angle_alpha   90.00
_cell.angle_beta   90.00
_cell.angle_gamma   90.00
#
_symmetry.space_group_name_H-M   'P 1'
#
loop_
_entity.id
_entity.type
_entity.pdbx_description
1 polymer ?
#
loop_
_entity_poly.entity_id
_entity_poly.type
_entity_poly.pdbx_seq_one_letter_code
_entity_poly.pdbx_strand_id
1 'polypeptide(L)'
;MKKRLFFTIAAMFTVTLSALAQYDDEYEIIVTDANGQRQEIDIPEAMTFEVDSMLNQYYSKTFLADDENCTTSSSDPEFTDQEYIDRLSRLPYVVPMPYNEIVRKFIDRYTKSGRRTVGYMIAAMNLYTPIFEQALETFGVPLELKYLPVVESGLNPSAVSHAGAAGLWQFMITSGKRYGLRVNSLVDDRRDPIKSSYAAAELLSDLYRIFGDWHLALAAYNCGPDNVNRAIHRAGGSKDYWTIYPYLPRETRGYVPAFIAANYVMNYYCEHKICPMRSTLPEKADTVMVDRDVSFKTISDYCGIPVEQLRALNPQYRRDVVNGSSEPSA
;
A
#
# COMPACT_ATOMS: atom_id res chain seq x y z
N MET A 1 -9.30 19.41 -69.40
CA MET A 1 -8.21 18.63 -68.74
C MET A 1 -7.90 19.30 -67.39
N LYS A 2 -7.90 18.54 -66.31
CA LYS A 2 -7.50 18.72 -64.88
C LYS A 2 -8.68 18.64 -63.90
N LYS A 3 -9.13 17.46 -63.67
CA LYS A 3 -9.76 16.98 -62.43
C LYS A 3 -8.87 15.85 -61.91
N ARG A 4 -8.35 15.95 -60.73
CA ARG A 4 -7.87 14.92 -59.75
C ARG A 4 -6.85 15.55 -58.83
N LEU A 5 -7.29 15.93 -57.65
CA LEU A 5 -6.52 15.80 -56.40
C LEU A 5 -7.35 16.37 -55.22
N PHE A 6 -8.23 15.57 -54.66
CA PHE A 6 -8.81 15.81 -53.33
C PHE A 6 -9.47 14.51 -52.87
N PHE A 7 -8.65 13.58 -52.43
CA PHE A 7 -9.09 12.47 -51.57
C PHE A 7 -7.83 11.79 -51.00
N THR A 8 -7.30 12.27 -49.91
CA THR A 8 -6.40 11.52 -49.03
C THR A 8 -5.95 12.34 -47.80
N ILE A 9 -6.87 12.94 -47.04
CA ILE A 9 -6.59 13.50 -45.69
C ILE A 9 -7.77 13.25 -44.76
N ALA A 10 -8.44 12.14 -44.82
CA ALA A 10 -9.52 11.82 -43.86
C ALA A 10 -9.31 10.52 -43.08
N ALA A 11 -8.14 9.89 -43.23
CA ALA A 11 -7.90 8.56 -42.62
C ALA A 11 -6.82 8.56 -41.50
N MET A 12 -6.32 9.72 -41.08
CA MET A 12 -5.26 9.81 -40.05
C MET A 12 -5.68 10.43 -38.70
N PHE A 13 -6.97 10.72 -38.50
CA PHE A 13 -7.43 11.36 -37.26
C PHE A 13 -8.27 10.47 -36.35
N THR A 14 -8.45 9.21 -36.66
CA THR A 14 -9.26 8.28 -35.85
C THR A 14 -8.45 7.31 -34.98
N VAL A 15 -7.12 7.29 -35.09
CA VAL A 15 -6.27 6.38 -34.29
C VAL A 15 -5.74 7.03 -33.00
N THR A 16 -5.81 8.35 -32.87
CA THR A 16 -5.29 9.05 -31.69
C THR A 16 -6.30 9.24 -30.56
N LEU A 17 -7.62 9.04 -30.81
CA LEU A 17 -8.62 9.16 -29.74
C LEU A 17 -8.77 7.88 -28.90
N SER A 18 -8.41 6.72 -29.42
CA SER A 18 -8.48 5.47 -28.65
C SER A 18 -7.29 5.24 -27.72
N ALA A 19 -6.15 5.91 -27.97
CA ALA A 19 -4.99 5.82 -27.08
C ALA A 19 -5.10 6.74 -25.84
N LEU A 20 -5.85 7.85 -25.94
CA LEU A 20 -6.09 8.73 -24.79
C LEU A 20 -7.17 8.20 -23.83
N ALA A 21 -8.13 7.40 -24.32
CA ALA A 21 -9.15 6.78 -23.47
C ALA A 21 -8.63 5.59 -22.65
N GLN A 22 -7.50 5.02 -23.03
CA GLN A 22 -6.88 3.89 -22.33
C GLN A 22 -5.93 4.32 -21.20
N TYR A 23 -5.52 5.61 -21.18
CA TYR A 23 -4.65 6.18 -20.16
C TYR A 23 -5.43 6.64 -18.90
N ASP A 24 -6.70 7.02 -19.04
CA ASP A 24 -7.53 7.49 -17.92
C ASP A 24 -7.96 6.36 -16.98
N ASP A 25 -8.08 5.11 -17.45
CA ASP A 25 -8.45 3.95 -16.62
C ASP A 25 -7.32 3.43 -15.71
N GLU A 26 -6.10 3.95 -15.84
CA GLU A 26 -4.93 3.47 -15.08
C GLU A 26 -4.78 4.16 -13.72
N TYR A 27 -5.26 5.39 -13.58
CA TYR A 27 -5.11 6.22 -12.38
C TYR A 27 -6.42 6.46 -11.62
N GLU A 28 -7.55 6.18 -12.24
CA GLU A 28 -8.87 6.46 -11.69
C GLU A 28 -9.81 5.27 -11.82
N ILE A 29 -10.65 5.10 -10.80
CA ILE A 29 -11.80 4.20 -10.85
C ILE A 29 -13.04 5.03 -11.14
N ILE A 30 -13.78 4.65 -12.18
CA ILE A 30 -15.05 5.29 -12.54
C ILE A 30 -16.20 4.45 -11.99
N VAL A 31 -17.05 5.09 -11.19
CA VAL A 31 -18.31 4.51 -10.66
C VAL A 31 -19.48 5.37 -11.09
N THR A 32 -20.61 4.76 -11.34
CA THR A 32 -21.88 5.49 -11.60
C THR A 32 -22.73 5.45 -10.34
N ASP A 33 -23.05 6.63 -9.78
CA ASP A 33 -23.87 6.70 -8.58
C ASP A 33 -25.34 6.33 -8.87
N ALA A 34 -26.15 6.21 -7.81
CA ALA A 34 -27.57 5.87 -7.91
C ALA A 34 -28.40 6.86 -8.73
N ASN A 35 -27.87 8.07 -9.00
CA ASN A 35 -28.49 9.10 -9.82
C ASN A 35 -27.99 9.08 -11.28
N GLY A 36 -27.15 8.11 -11.64
CA GLY A 36 -26.55 7.97 -12.97
C GLY A 36 -25.37 8.94 -13.22
N GLN A 37 -24.85 9.61 -12.18
CA GLN A 37 -23.70 10.49 -12.32
C GLN A 37 -22.39 9.70 -12.22
N ARG A 38 -21.46 9.96 -13.14
CA ARG A 38 -20.12 9.37 -13.11
C ARG A 38 -19.30 10.05 -12.00
N GLN A 39 -18.71 9.23 -11.15
CA GLN A 39 -17.74 9.66 -10.13
C GLN A 39 -16.39 9.06 -10.47
N GLU A 40 -15.38 9.91 -10.50
CA GLU A 40 -13.98 9.55 -10.67
C GLU A 40 -13.32 9.50 -9.28
N ILE A 41 -12.63 8.40 -9.00
CA ILE A 41 -11.99 8.13 -7.71
C ILE A 41 -10.52 7.86 -8.00
N ASP A 42 -9.64 8.68 -7.42
CA ASP A 42 -8.20 8.50 -7.58
C ASP A 42 -7.76 7.19 -6.89
N ILE A 43 -6.89 6.45 -7.55
CA ILE A 43 -6.31 5.21 -7.03
C ILE A 43 -5.12 5.60 -6.15
N PRO A 44 -4.94 4.97 -4.97
CA PRO A 44 -3.73 5.14 -4.17
C PRO A 44 -2.46 4.90 -5.01
N GLU A 45 -1.43 5.74 -4.81
CA GLU A 45 -0.20 5.74 -5.63
C GLU A 45 0.42 4.33 -5.74
N ALA A 46 0.44 3.57 -4.64
CA ALA A 46 0.98 2.21 -4.61
C ALA A 46 0.20 1.18 -5.46
N MET A 47 -1.00 1.52 -5.94
CA MET A 47 -1.84 0.67 -6.79
C MET A 47 -1.79 1.07 -8.27
N THR A 48 -1.00 2.08 -8.65
CA THR A 48 -0.84 2.50 -10.04
C THR A 48 0.06 1.54 -10.82
N PHE A 49 -0.09 1.49 -12.13
CA PHE A 49 0.71 0.61 -12.99
C PHE A 49 2.21 0.93 -12.95
N GLU A 50 2.57 2.21 -12.81
CA GLU A 50 3.98 2.63 -12.68
C GLU A 50 4.61 2.06 -11.42
N VAL A 51 3.90 2.13 -10.29
CA VAL A 51 4.36 1.56 -9.02
C VAL A 51 4.35 0.03 -9.08
N ASP A 52 3.36 -0.59 -9.72
CA ASP A 52 3.33 -2.03 -9.95
C ASP A 52 4.57 -2.49 -10.73
N SER A 53 4.97 -1.78 -11.77
CA SER A 53 6.20 -2.04 -12.53
C SER A 53 7.47 -1.86 -11.67
N MET A 54 7.54 -0.80 -10.86
CA MET A 54 8.66 -0.58 -9.94
C MET A 54 8.71 -1.62 -8.83
N LEU A 55 7.56 -2.03 -8.28
CA LEU A 55 7.46 -3.11 -7.31
C LEU A 55 7.92 -4.43 -7.90
N ASN A 56 7.51 -4.76 -9.11
CA ASN A 56 7.99 -5.94 -9.82
C ASN A 56 9.51 -5.94 -9.98
N GLN A 57 10.12 -4.79 -10.30
CA GLN A 57 11.57 -4.65 -10.35
C GLN A 57 12.24 -4.76 -8.98
N TYR A 58 11.64 -4.17 -7.95
CA TYR A 58 12.13 -4.27 -6.58
C TYR A 58 12.12 -5.72 -6.11
N TYR A 59 10.98 -6.39 -6.21
CA TYR A 59 10.81 -7.77 -5.76
C TYR A 59 11.64 -8.78 -6.56
N SER A 60 11.83 -8.58 -7.86
CA SER A 60 12.70 -9.45 -8.67
C SER A 60 14.18 -9.37 -8.26
N LYS A 61 14.57 -8.30 -7.56
CA LYS A 61 15.92 -8.10 -7.01
C LYS A 61 16.04 -8.46 -5.53
N THR A 62 14.92 -8.67 -4.84
CA THR A 62 14.86 -8.93 -3.39
C THR A 62 14.39 -10.35 -3.13
N PHE A 63 15.27 -11.32 -3.12
CA PHE A 63 15.08 -12.62 -2.49
C PHE A 63 13.67 -13.27 -2.62
N LEU A 64 12.87 -12.86 -3.61
CA LEU A 64 11.58 -13.46 -3.93
C LEU A 64 11.67 -14.18 -5.27
N ALA A 65 11.20 -15.42 -5.30
CA ALA A 65 11.15 -16.27 -6.46
C ALA A 65 9.76 -16.86 -6.66
N ASP A 66 9.43 -17.21 -7.91
CA ASP A 66 8.21 -17.96 -8.20
C ASP A 66 8.23 -19.31 -7.46
N ASP A 67 7.09 -19.74 -6.95
CA ASP A 67 6.95 -21.07 -6.36
C ASP A 67 6.73 -22.11 -7.47
N GLU A 68 7.66 -23.06 -7.61
CA GLU A 68 7.58 -24.13 -8.61
C GLU A 68 6.35 -25.01 -8.44
N ASN A 69 5.78 -25.08 -7.21
CA ASN A 69 4.63 -25.91 -6.88
C ASN A 69 3.28 -25.19 -6.99
N CYS A 70 3.29 -23.88 -7.22
CA CYS A 70 2.08 -23.06 -7.32
C CYS A 70 2.21 -22.03 -8.44
N THR A 71 1.28 -22.02 -9.37
CA THR A 71 1.26 -21.08 -10.48
C THR A 71 0.01 -20.20 -10.42
N THR A 72 0.21 -18.89 -10.36
CA THR A 72 -0.91 -17.94 -10.45
C THR A 72 -1.64 -18.11 -11.77
N SER A 73 -2.97 -18.31 -11.71
CA SER A 73 -3.81 -18.40 -12.92
C SER A 73 -3.73 -17.12 -13.75
N SER A 74 -3.80 -17.24 -15.05
CA SER A 74 -3.84 -16.10 -15.98
C SER A 74 -5.16 -15.32 -15.92
N SER A 75 -6.22 -15.92 -15.36
CA SER A 75 -7.55 -15.31 -15.26
C SER A 75 -8.08 -15.40 -13.82
N ASP A 76 -8.82 -14.38 -13.42
CA ASP A 76 -9.56 -14.37 -12.17
C ASP A 76 -10.86 -15.17 -12.30
N PRO A 77 -11.23 -16.04 -11.34
CA PRO A 77 -12.57 -16.62 -11.28
C PRO A 77 -13.64 -15.54 -11.08
N GLU A 78 -14.80 -15.75 -11.69
CA GLU A 78 -15.94 -14.87 -11.48
C GLU A 78 -16.71 -15.25 -10.22
N PHE A 79 -17.04 -14.26 -9.41
CA PHE A 79 -17.84 -14.40 -8.21
C PHE A 79 -18.99 -13.40 -8.23
N THR A 80 -20.11 -13.78 -7.63
CA THR A 80 -21.27 -12.92 -7.42
C THR A 80 -21.02 -11.89 -6.31
N ASP A 81 -21.75 -10.79 -6.31
CA ASP A 81 -21.68 -9.78 -5.24
C ASP A 81 -21.98 -10.39 -3.87
N GLN A 82 -22.93 -11.35 -3.81
CA GLN A 82 -23.26 -12.05 -2.57
C GLN A 82 -22.07 -12.83 -2.01
N GLU A 83 -21.26 -13.47 -2.86
CA GLU A 83 -20.05 -14.17 -2.41
C GLU A 83 -19.01 -13.21 -1.82
N TYR A 84 -18.86 -12.01 -2.39
CA TYR A 84 -17.99 -10.97 -1.82
C TYR A 84 -18.50 -10.47 -0.47
N ILE A 85 -19.80 -10.19 -0.38
CA ILE A 85 -20.46 -9.79 0.88
C ILE A 85 -20.26 -10.85 1.95
N ASP A 86 -20.52 -12.12 1.62
CA ASP A 86 -20.39 -13.24 2.56
C ASP A 86 -18.94 -13.41 3.04
N ARG A 87 -17.97 -13.28 2.15
CA ARG A 87 -16.54 -13.39 2.49
C ARG A 87 -16.10 -12.24 3.40
N LEU A 88 -16.43 -10.99 3.07
CA LEU A 88 -16.11 -9.83 3.91
C LEU A 88 -16.77 -9.92 5.29
N SER A 89 -18.01 -10.40 5.36
CA SER A 89 -18.76 -10.55 6.63
C SER A 89 -18.19 -11.65 7.55
N ARG A 90 -17.45 -12.62 7.01
CA ARG A 90 -16.82 -13.71 7.78
C ARG A 90 -15.46 -13.31 8.37
N LEU A 91 -14.87 -12.19 7.93
CA LEU A 91 -13.63 -11.72 8.51
C LEU A 91 -13.88 -11.28 9.97
N PRO A 92 -13.13 -11.82 10.94
CA PRO A 92 -13.34 -11.54 12.37
C PRO A 92 -12.69 -10.21 12.76
N TYR A 93 -13.08 -9.12 12.08
CA TYR A 93 -12.45 -7.81 12.18
C TYR A 93 -13.28 -6.82 12.97
N VAL A 94 -12.60 -5.89 13.64
CA VAL A 94 -13.20 -4.77 14.39
C VAL A 94 -13.58 -3.63 13.45
N VAL A 95 -12.73 -3.38 12.44
CA VAL A 95 -13.00 -2.36 11.43
C VAL A 95 -14.10 -2.87 10.49
N PRO A 96 -15.21 -2.15 10.29
CA PRO A 96 -16.26 -2.57 9.37
C PRO A 96 -15.74 -2.73 7.94
N MET A 97 -16.16 -3.79 7.26
CA MET A 97 -15.78 -4.10 5.87
C MET A 97 -17.00 -4.13 4.94
N PRO A 98 -17.68 -2.99 4.72
CA PRO A 98 -18.86 -2.95 3.87
C PRO A 98 -18.48 -3.21 2.41
N TYR A 99 -19.35 -3.96 1.71
CA TYR A 99 -19.26 -4.14 0.28
C TYR A 99 -20.11 -3.10 -0.46
N ASN A 100 -19.56 -2.54 -1.50
CA ASN A 100 -20.25 -1.71 -2.50
C ASN A 100 -19.47 -1.74 -3.83
N GLU A 101 -20.02 -1.09 -4.86
CA GLU A 101 -19.42 -1.05 -6.19
C GLU A 101 -17.99 -0.48 -6.18
N ILE A 102 -17.71 0.53 -5.34
CA ILE A 102 -16.38 1.13 -5.23
C ILE A 102 -15.39 0.09 -4.70
N VAL A 103 -15.72 -0.57 -3.59
CA VAL A 103 -14.90 -1.63 -3.00
C VAL A 103 -14.67 -2.76 -4.02
N ARG A 104 -15.72 -3.15 -4.79
CA ARG A 104 -15.60 -4.16 -5.83
C ARG A 104 -14.55 -3.78 -6.88
N LYS A 105 -14.54 -2.55 -7.35
CA LYS A 105 -13.54 -2.07 -8.32
C LYS A 105 -12.11 -2.17 -7.80
N PHE A 106 -11.89 -1.86 -6.52
CA PHE A 106 -10.57 -2.02 -5.90
C PHE A 106 -10.20 -3.50 -5.71
N ILE A 107 -11.13 -4.38 -5.39
CA ILE A 107 -10.89 -5.84 -5.38
C ILE A 107 -10.50 -6.32 -6.77
N ASP A 108 -11.24 -5.94 -7.81
CA ASP A 108 -10.97 -6.32 -9.19
C ASP A 108 -9.57 -5.86 -9.63
N ARG A 109 -9.10 -4.70 -9.17
CA ARG A 109 -7.76 -4.22 -9.49
C ARG A 109 -6.67 -5.15 -8.92
N TYR A 110 -6.79 -5.60 -7.69
CA TYR A 110 -5.87 -6.57 -7.11
C TYR A 110 -5.96 -7.95 -7.79
N THR A 111 -7.18 -8.43 -8.05
CA THR A 111 -7.42 -9.80 -8.51
C THR A 111 -7.34 -9.98 -10.03
N LYS A 112 -7.42 -8.90 -10.81
CA LYS A 112 -7.30 -8.94 -12.28
C LYS A 112 -5.94 -8.44 -12.75
N SER A 113 -5.67 -7.14 -12.66
CA SER A 113 -4.42 -6.54 -13.15
C SER A 113 -3.23 -6.71 -12.21
N GLY A 114 -3.44 -6.63 -10.89
CA GLY A 114 -2.39 -6.67 -9.86
C GLY A 114 -2.04 -8.08 -9.35
N ARG A 115 -2.47 -9.16 -9.99
CA ARG A 115 -2.31 -10.55 -9.50
C ARG A 115 -0.87 -10.93 -9.12
N ARG A 116 0.09 -10.56 -9.96
CA ARG A 116 1.51 -10.85 -9.70
C ARG A 116 2.01 -10.08 -8.48
N THR A 117 1.68 -8.81 -8.37
CA THR A 117 2.05 -7.95 -7.24
C THR A 117 1.41 -8.44 -5.94
N VAL A 118 0.17 -8.94 -5.98
CA VAL A 118 -0.45 -9.59 -4.82
C VAL A 118 0.37 -10.81 -4.37
N GLY A 119 0.87 -11.64 -5.29
CA GLY A 119 1.76 -12.76 -4.95
C GLY A 119 3.03 -12.33 -4.20
N TYR A 120 3.64 -11.22 -4.60
CA TYR A 120 4.76 -10.59 -3.89
C TYR A 120 4.36 -10.10 -2.50
N MET A 121 3.25 -9.36 -2.41
CA MET A 121 2.77 -8.79 -1.15
C MET A 121 2.45 -9.86 -0.11
N ILE A 122 1.86 -10.98 -0.52
CA ILE A 122 1.59 -12.11 0.38
C ILE A 122 2.90 -12.68 0.93
N ALA A 123 3.92 -12.86 0.08
CA ALA A 123 5.22 -13.34 0.53
C ALA A 123 5.92 -12.35 1.48
N ALA A 124 5.84 -11.04 1.19
CA ALA A 124 6.40 -10.00 2.03
C ALA A 124 5.69 -9.88 3.40
N MET A 125 4.37 -10.14 3.45
CA MET A 125 3.62 -10.17 4.70
C MET A 125 4.16 -11.19 5.70
N ASN A 126 4.70 -12.32 5.24
CA ASN A 126 5.29 -13.32 6.16
C ASN A 126 6.46 -12.74 6.97
N LEU A 127 7.22 -11.81 6.38
CA LEU A 127 8.31 -11.12 7.07
C LEU A 127 7.80 -10.03 8.01
N TYR A 128 6.78 -9.26 7.59
CA TYR A 128 6.36 -8.06 8.31
C TYR A 128 5.23 -8.27 9.30
N THR A 129 4.39 -9.31 9.13
CA THR A 129 3.23 -9.57 9.99
C THR A 129 3.57 -9.58 11.48
N PRO A 130 4.62 -10.29 11.95
CA PRO A 130 4.95 -10.30 13.39
C PRO A 130 5.28 -8.91 13.93
N ILE A 131 5.97 -8.09 13.13
CA ILE A 131 6.36 -6.71 13.50
C ILE A 131 5.11 -5.83 13.58
N PHE A 132 4.24 -5.91 12.57
CA PHE A 132 3.02 -5.12 12.50
C PHE A 132 2.06 -5.45 13.64
N GLU A 133 1.80 -6.76 13.85
CA GLU A 133 0.90 -7.21 14.91
C GLU A 133 1.39 -6.79 16.29
N GLN A 134 2.68 -6.96 16.58
CA GLN A 134 3.25 -6.52 17.86
C GLN A 134 3.09 -5.02 18.08
N ALA A 135 3.32 -4.20 17.05
CA ALA A 135 3.16 -2.75 17.14
C ALA A 135 1.68 -2.36 17.35
N LEU A 136 0.76 -2.95 16.58
CA LEU A 136 -0.68 -2.68 16.68
C LEU A 136 -1.23 -3.09 18.05
N GLU A 137 -0.88 -4.27 18.56
CA GLU A 137 -1.25 -4.74 19.89
C GLU A 137 -0.77 -3.80 21.00
N THR A 138 0.46 -3.29 20.88
CA THR A 138 1.05 -2.36 21.87
C THR A 138 0.20 -1.11 22.07
N PHE A 139 -0.44 -0.61 21.01
CA PHE A 139 -1.27 0.61 21.05
C PHE A 139 -2.79 0.32 21.05
N GLY A 140 -3.20 -0.95 21.15
CA GLY A 140 -4.61 -1.36 21.15
C GLY A 140 -5.33 -1.07 19.83
N VAL A 141 -4.60 -1.16 18.72
CA VAL A 141 -5.11 -0.95 17.36
C VAL A 141 -5.52 -2.28 16.74
N PRO A 142 -6.67 -2.38 16.03
CA PRO A 142 -7.12 -3.60 15.39
C PRO A 142 -6.07 -4.22 14.46
N LEU A 143 -5.91 -5.55 14.53
CA LEU A 143 -4.85 -6.25 13.81
C LEU A 143 -5.02 -6.24 12.29
N GLU A 144 -6.23 -6.08 11.78
CA GLU A 144 -6.50 -5.95 10.36
C GLU A 144 -5.85 -4.72 9.72
N LEU A 145 -5.47 -3.70 10.54
CA LEU A 145 -4.71 -2.55 10.05
C LEU A 145 -3.27 -2.90 9.64
N LYS A 146 -2.81 -4.13 9.92
CA LYS A 146 -1.55 -4.67 9.35
C LYS A 146 -1.53 -4.68 7.82
N TYR A 147 -2.68 -4.61 7.16
CA TYR A 147 -2.76 -4.54 5.71
C TYR A 147 -2.73 -3.11 5.15
N LEU A 148 -2.60 -2.08 6.03
CA LEU A 148 -2.48 -0.69 5.56
C LEU A 148 -1.21 -0.46 4.72
N PRO A 149 -0.03 -1.02 5.05
CA PRO A 149 1.17 -0.94 4.22
C PRO A 149 1.03 -1.55 2.81
N VAL A 150 0.05 -2.42 2.58
CA VAL A 150 -0.30 -2.90 1.24
C VAL A 150 -0.82 -1.74 0.38
N VAL A 151 -1.65 -0.87 0.96
CA VAL A 151 -2.22 0.31 0.30
C VAL A 151 -1.19 1.45 0.17
N GLU A 152 -0.33 1.61 1.18
CA GLU A 152 0.63 2.71 1.28
C GLU A 152 1.85 2.54 0.36
N SER A 153 2.41 1.34 0.32
CA SER A 153 3.71 1.10 -0.31
C SER A 153 3.81 -0.19 -1.12
N GLY A 154 2.72 -0.98 -1.19
CA GLY A 154 2.81 -2.35 -1.69
C GLY A 154 3.82 -3.18 -0.90
N LEU A 155 4.00 -2.88 0.40
CA LEU A 155 4.98 -3.52 1.29
C LEU A 155 6.46 -3.27 0.90
N ASN A 156 6.74 -2.19 0.18
CA ASN A 156 8.11 -1.80 -0.14
C ASN A 156 8.67 -0.84 0.93
N PRO A 157 9.62 -1.28 1.78
CA PRO A 157 10.20 -0.43 2.83
C PRO A 157 11.06 0.72 2.27
N SER A 158 11.44 0.65 1.00
CA SER A 158 12.23 1.67 0.31
C SER A 158 11.38 2.65 -0.50
N ALA A 159 10.05 2.46 -0.52
CA ALA A 159 9.15 3.32 -1.28
C ALA A 159 9.26 4.79 -0.86
N VAL A 160 9.20 5.68 -1.84
CA VAL A 160 9.13 7.14 -1.65
C VAL A 160 8.10 7.68 -2.63
N SER A 161 7.04 8.31 -2.12
CA SER A 161 5.99 8.90 -2.94
C SER A 161 6.45 10.22 -3.59
N HIS A 162 5.72 10.69 -4.58
CA HIS A 162 5.96 11.98 -5.21
C HIS A 162 5.92 13.15 -4.19
N ALA A 163 5.09 13.04 -3.15
CA ALA A 163 5.01 14.02 -2.06
C ALA A 163 6.15 13.89 -1.04
N GLY A 164 7.02 12.87 -1.14
CA GLY A 164 8.14 12.63 -0.22
C GLY A 164 7.79 11.85 1.04
N ALA A 165 6.62 11.20 1.09
CA ALA A 165 6.35 10.17 2.09
C ALA A 165 7.28 8.96 1.87
N ALA A 166 7.66 8.23 2.91
CA ALA A 166 8.62 7.13 2.76
C ALA A 166 8.34 5.94 3.68
N GLY A 167 8.78 4.76 3.22
CA GLY A 167 8.75 3.50 3.95
C GLY A 167 7.42 2.74 3.84
N LEU A 168 7.30 1.66 4.58
CA LEU A 168 6.13 0.78 4.59
C LEU A 168 4.82 1.52 4.87
N TRP A 169 4.85 2.47 5.79
CA TRP A 169 3.73 3.23 6.33
C TRP A 169 3.60 4.64 5.73
N GLN A 170 4.41 4.97 4.73
CA GLN A 170 4.41 6.25 4.00
C GLN A 170 4.36 7.51 4.89
N PHE A 171 5.24 7.55 5.89
CA PHE A 171 5.34 8.75 6.73
C PHE A 171 5.90 9.95 5.97
N MET A 172 5.22 11.09 6.08
CA MET A 172 5.82 12.39 5.80
C MET A 172 6.89 12.73 6.85
N ILE A 173 7.91 13.51 6.49
CA ILE A 173 9.00 13.87 7.41
C ILE A 173 8.45 14.51 8.70
N THR A 174 7.52 15.45 8.58
CA THR A 174 6.91 16.15 9.71
C THR A 174 6.15 15.21 10.64
N SER A 175 5.31 14.34 10.09
CA SER A 175 4.56 13.36 10.87
C SER A 175 5.50 12.33 11.49
N GLY A 176 6.48 11.81 10.75
CA GLY A 176 7.45 10.86 11.27
C GLY A 176 8.22 11.42 12.47
N LYS A 177 8.71 12.66 12.37
CA LYS A 177 9.41 13.32 13.49
C LYS A 177 8.52 13.50 14.73
N ARG A 178 7.23 13.77 14.55
CA ARG A 178 6.28 13.90 15.68
C ARG A 178 6.13 12.58 16.44
N TYR A 179 6.25 11.45 15.77
CA TYR A 179 6.20 10.10 16.34
C TYR A 179 7.62 9.49 16.52
N GLY A 180 8.64 10.32 16.72
CA GLY A 180 9.99 9.90 17.12
C GLY A 180 10.89 9.34 16.02
N LEU A 181 10.46 9.35 14.74
CA LEU A 181 11.27 8.85 13.64
C LEU A 181 12.35 9.87 13.24
N ARG A 182 13.60 9.43 13.26
CA ARG A 182 14.75 10.25 12.85
C ARG A 182 14.88 10.24 11.34
N VAL A 183 15.12 11.42 10.78
CA VAL A 183 15.43 11.57 9.34
C VAL A 183 16.62 12.52 9.22
N ASN A 184 17.77 11.99 8.81
CA ASN A 184 19.01 12.73 8.58
C ASN A 184 19.79 12.18 7.38
N SER A 185 21.04 12.60 7.19
CA SER A 185 21.88 12.18 6.07
C SER A 185 22.37 10.72 6.14
N LEU A 186 22.27 10.05 7.30
CA LEU A 186 22.76 8.70 7.55
C LEU A 186 21.60 7.70 7.70
N VAL A 187 20.52 8.12 8.36
CA VAL A 187 19.41 7.25 8.74
C VAL A 187 18.08 7.90 8.35
N ASP A 188 17.13 7.09 7.91
CA ASP A 188 15.73 7.44 7.69
C ASP A 188 14.84 6.38 8.36
N ASP A 189 14.50 6.62 9.64
CA ASP A 189 13.73 5.68 10.46
C ASP A 189 12.29 5.44 9.92
N ARG A 190 11.81 6.24 8.96
CA ARG A 190 10.54 5.98 8.25
C ARG A 190 10.58 4.69 7.43
N ARG A 191 11.80 4.26 7.04
CA ARG A 191 12.06 3.01 6.31
C ARG A 191 12.36 1.84 7.24
N ASP A 192 12.63 2.08 8.52
CA ASP A 192 12.83 1.03 9.52
C ASP A 192 11.50 0.31 9.79
N PRO A 193 11.38 -0.99 9.48
CA PRO A 193 10.11 -1.70 9.62
C PRO A 193 9.57 -1.71 11.06
N ILE A 194 10.45 -1.79 12.05
CA ILE A 194 10.06 -1.84 13.46
C ILE A 194 9.62 -0.45 13.91
N LYS A 195 10.51 0.55 13.83
CA LYS A 195 10.23 1.89 14.32
C LYS A 195 9.03 2.55 13.64
N SER A 196 8.94 2.41 12.30
CA SER A 196 7.82 2.99 11.58
C SER A 196 6.49 2.31 11.90
N SER A 197 6.50 1.00 12.22
CA SER A 197 5.28 0.30 12.64
C SER A 197 4.77 0.77 13.99
N TYR A 198 5.66 0.95 14.97
CA TYR A 198 5.26 1.51 16.27
C TYR A 198 4.76 2.94 16.14
N ALA A 199 5.43 3.77 15.35
CA ALA A 199 4.98 5.14 15.06
C ALA A 199 3.61 5.17 14.36
N ALA A 200 3.36 4.26 13.43
CA ALA A 200 2.08 4.16 12.71
C ALA A 200 0.95 3.69 13.63
N ALA A 201 1.20 2.69 14.47
CA ALA A 201 0.23 2.20 15.43
C ALA A 201 -0.14 3.29 16.46
N GLU A 202 0.83 4.08 16.96
CA GLU A 202 0.58 5.22 17.83
C GLU A 202 -0.26 6.29 17.12
N LEU A 203 0.10 6.67 15.87
CA LEU A 203 -0.67 7.62 15.07
C LEU A 203 -2.11 7.16 14.85
N LEU A 204 -2.32 5.89 14.48
CA LEU A 204 -3.65 5.31 14.26
C LEU A 204 -4.49 5.33 15.56
N SER A 205 -3.88 5.00 16.71
CA SER A 205 -4.52 5.10 18.03
C SER A 205 -4.94 6.53 18.34
N ASP A 206 -4.07 7.52 18.07
CA ASP A 206 -4.37 8.93 18.25
C ASP A 206 -5.55 9.39 17.37
N LEU A 207 -5.56 9.00 16.11
CA LEU A 207 -6.62 9.34 15.17
C LEU A 207 -7.96 8.71 15.58
N TYR A 208 -7.94 7.46 16.03
CA TYR A 208 -9.15 6.82 16.57
C TYR A 208 -9.67 7.53 17.82
N ARG A 209 -8.81 7.99 18.72
CA ARG A 209 -9.21 8.78 19.88
C ARG A 209 -9.89 10.10 19.51
N ILE A 210 -9.53 10.70 18.36
CA ILE A 210 -10.15 11.94 17.85
C ILE A 210 -11.52 11.66 17.27
N PHE A 211 -11.65 10.64 16.45
CA PHE A 211 -12.88 10.42 15.62
C PHE A 211 -13.84 9.40 16.22
N GLY A 212 -13.36 8.39 16.96
CA GLY A 212 -14.14 7.29 17.52
C GLY A 212 -14.65 6.30 16.45
N ASP A 213 -14.14 6.41 15.22
CA ASP A 213 -14.51 5.59 14.07
C ASP A 213 -13.27 5.26 13.25
N TRP A 214 -13.10 3.99 12.86
CA TRP A 214 -11.89 3.55 12.15
C TRP A 214 -11.83 4.02 10.71
N HIS A 215 -12.96 4.12 10.00
CA HIS A 215 -12.94 4.64 8.63
C HIS A 215 -12.56 6.12 8.61
N LEU A 216 -13.02 6.90 9.61
CA LEU A 216 -12.59 8.30 9.76
C LEU A 216 -11.12 8.41 10.18
N ALA A 217 -10.64 7.52 11.04
CA ALA A 217 -9.24 7.46 11.42
C ALA A 217 -8.35 7.13 10.21
N LEU A 218 -8.75 6.17 9.38
CA LEU A 218 -8.06 5.83 8.11
C LEU A 218 -8.06 7.01 7.13
N ALA A 219 -9.21 7.66 6.94
CA ALA A 219 -9.28 8.87 6.11
C ALA A 219 -8.34 9.97 6.63
N ALA A 220 -8.28 10.14 7.96
CA ALA A 220 -7.40 11.13 8.58
C ALA A 220 -5.92 10.74 8.54
N TYR A 221 -5.60 9.45 8.53
CA TYR A 221 -4.24 8.97 8.28
C TYR A 221 -3.73 9.44 6.91
N ASN A 222 -4.57 9.29 5.87
CA ASN A 222 -4.24 9.69 4.51
C ASN A 222 -4.20 11.22 4.33
N CYS A 223 -5.28 11.95 4.67
CA CYS A 223 -5.36 13.38 4.34
C CYS A 223 -5.18 14.34 5.52
N GLY A 224 -4.96 13.81 6.72
CA GLY A 224 -4.89 14.59 7.95
C GLY A 224 -6.27 14.90 8.59
N PRO A 225 -6.30 15.06 9.93
CA PRO A 225 -7.55 15.23 10.69
C PRO A 225 -8.32 16.50 10.30
N ASP A 226 -7.66 17.56 9.88
CA ASP A 226 -8.31 18.82 9.51
C ASP A 226 -9.16 18.67 8.24
N ASN A 227 -8.73 17.86 7.27
CA ASN A 227 -9.49 17.58 6.05
C ASN A 227 -10.75 16.78 6.37
N VAL A 228 -10.64 15.78 7.23
CA VAL A 228 -11.79 14.98 7.70
C VAL A 228 -12.78 15.85 8.47
N ASN A 229 -12.32 16.70 9.39
CA ASN A 229 -13.18 17.62 10.12
C ASN A 229 -13.91 18.59 9.19
N ARG A 230 -13.24 19.11 8.14
CA ARG A 230 -13.91 19.95 7.12
C ARG A 230 -15.00 19.17 6.36
N ALA A 231 -14.74 17.90 6.03
CA ALA A 231 -15.73 17.04 5.36
C ALA A 231 -16.93 16.77 6.28
N ILE A 232 -16.70 16.45 7.55
CA ILE A 232 -17.75 16.29 8.58
C ILE A 232 -18.61 17.55 8.67
N HIS A 233 -17.99 18.72 8.76
CA HIS A 233 -18.72 19.99 8.83
C HIS A 233 -19.59 20.22 7.58
N ARG A 234 -19.05 19.96 6.37
CA ARG A 234 -19.80 20.09 5.10
C ARG A 234 -20.95 19.11 4.98
N ALA A 235 -20.83 17.95 5.60
CA ALA A 235 -21.87 16.91 5.65
C ALA A 235 -22.88 17.12 6.80
N GLY A 236 -22.96 18.33 7.36
CA GLY A 236 -23.92 18.64 8.44
C GLY A 236 -23.60 18.00 9.79
N GLY A 237 -22.32 17.63 10.02
CA GLY A 237 -21.85 17.04 11.29
C GLY A 237 -21.88 15.51 11.33
N SER A 238 -22.23 14.84 10.24
CA SER A 238 -22.19 13.37 10.15
C SER A 238 -20.77 12.84 10.38
N LYS A 239 -20.65 11.79 11.19
CA LYS A 239 -19.41 11.04 11.44
C LYS A 239 -19.40 9.68 10.73
N ASP A 240 -20.27 9.47 9.76
CA ASP A 240 -20.26 8.29 8.89
C ASP A 240 -19.37 8.56 7.66
N TYR A 241 -18.39 7.70 7.42
CA TYR A 241 -17.44 7.84 6.30
C TYR A 241 -18.15 7.97 4.95
N TRP A 242 -19.16 7.13 4.67
CA TRP A 242 -19.84 7.13 3.37
C TRP A 242 -20.70 8.37 3.16
N THR A 243 -21.21 8.97 4.25
CA THR A 243 -21.90 10.25 4.21
C THR A 243 -20.96 11.42 3.93
N ILE A 244 -19.75 11.42 4.52
CA ILE A 244 -18.76 12.49 4.28
C ILE A 244 -17.94 12.29 3.01
N TYR A 245 -17.98 11.11 2.41
CA TYR A 245 -17.24 10.69 1.24
C TYR A 245 -17.18 11.73 0.11
N PRO A 246 -18.32 12.35 -0.34
CA PRO A 246 -18.29 13.34 -1.42
C PRO A 246 -17.50 14.61 -1.09
N TYR A 247 -17.27 14.89 0.19
CA TYR A 247 -16.60 16.09 0.68
C TYR A 247 -15.12 15.86 1.01
N LEU A 248 -14.66 14.61 0.96
CA LEU A 248 -13.25 14.25 1.15
C LEU A 248 -12.42 14.63 -0.10
N PRO A 249 -11.11 14.86 0.04
CA PRO A 249 -10.20 14.94 -1.09
C PRO A 249 -10.34 13.70 -2.01
N ARG A 250 -10.18 13.86 -3.31
CA ARG A 250 -10.38 12.77 -4.29
C ARG A 250 -9.56 11.54 -3.95
N GLU A 251 -8.27 11.71 -3.68
CA GLU A 251 -7.35 10.66 -3.26
C GLU A 251 -7.84 9.89 -2.01
N THR A 252 -8.36 10.62 -1.01
CA THR A 252 -8.85 10.03 0.24
C THR A 252 -10.13 9.21 0.05
N ARG A 253 -10.94 9.52 -0.97
CA ARG A 253 -12.15 8.75 -1.28
C ARG A 253 -11.82 7.30 -1.66
N GLY A 254 -10.70 7.06 -2.33
CA GLY A 254 -10.25 5.71 -2.68
C GLY A 254 -9.61 4.94 -1.51
N TYR A 255 -9.21 5.63 -0.44
CA TYR A 255 -8.34 5.05 0.56
C TYR A 255 -8.99 3.95 1.42
N VAL A 256 -10.18 4.20 1.99
CA VAL A 256 -10.92 3.18 2.76
C VAL A 256 -11.38 2.03 1.87
N PRO A 257 -11.96 2.25 0.68
CA PRO A 257 -12.24 1.16 -0.27
C PRO A 257 -11.02 0.32 -0.63
N ALA A 258 -9.84 0.94 -0.87
CA ALA A 258 -8.60 0.24 -1.13
C ALA A 258 -8.15 -0.60 0.08
N PHE A 259 -8.29 -0.09 1.30
CA PHE A 259 -8.00 -0.83 2.53
C PHE A 259 -8.92 -2.05 2.69
N ILE A 260 -10.23 -1.93 2.44
CA ILE A 260 -11.17 -3.05 2.47
C ILE A 260 -10.77 -4.10 1.43
N ALA A 261 -10.43 -3.67 0.22
CA ALA A 261 -10.01 -4.55 -0.86
C ALA A 261 -8.68 -5.26 -0.54
N ALA A 262 -7.71 -4.56 0.06
CA ALA A 262 -6.46 -5.15 0.53
C ALA A 262 -6.73 -6.25 1.56
N ASN A 263 -7.57 -5.97 2.57
CA ASN A 263 -7.99 -6.98 3.55
C ASN A 263 -8.65 -8.18 2.88
N TYR A 264 -9.55 -7.94 1.93
CA TYR A 264 -10.20 -9.01 1.19
C TYR A 264 -9.17 -9.89 0.45
N VAL A 265 -8.33 -9.30 -0.40
CA VAL A 265 -7.42 -10.07 -1.25
C VAL A 265 -6.36 -10.81 -0.43
N MET A 266 -5.84 -10.21 0.64
CA MET A 266 -4.84 -10.84 1.50
C MET A 266 -5.40 -12.04 2.30
N ASN A 267 -6.73 -12.17 2.44
CA ASN A 267 -7.36 -13.32 3.07
C ASN A 267 -7.94 -14.34 2.06
N TYR A 268 -8.29 -13.91 0.85
CA TYR A 268 -8.99 -14.73 -0.14
C TYR A 268 -8.23 -14.89 -1.46
N TYR A 269 -6.90 -14.70 -1.47
CA TYR A 269 -6.06 -14.85 -2.66
C TYR A 269 -6.11 -16.25 -3.27
N CYS A 270 -6.28 -17.29 -2.45
CA CYS A 270 -6.40 -18.68 -2.93
C CYS A 270 -7.65 -18.88 -3.78
N GLU A 271 -8.80 -18.32 -3.38
CA GLU A 271 -10.05 -18.35 -4.12
C GLU A 271 -9.91 -17.68 -5.48
N HIS A 272 -9.07 -16.64 -5.55
CA HIS A 272 -8.71 -15.97 -6.79
C HIS A 272 -7.59 -16.67 -7.57
N LYS A 273 -7.14 -17.86 -7.13
CA LYS A 273 -6.04 -18.62 -7.76
C LYS A 273 -4.77 -17.78 -7.93
N ILE A 274 -4.45 -16.98 -6.92
CA ILE A 274 -3.20 -16.24 -6.83
C ILE A 274 -2.26 -17.03 -5.92
N CYS A 275 -1.03 -17.26 -6.37
CA CYS A 275 -0.01 -17.96 -5.63
C CYS A 275 0.95 -16.98 -4.96
N PRO A 276 1.26 -17.17 -3.66
CA PRO A 276 2.34 -16.43 -3.01
C PRO A 276 3.68 -16.75 -3.66
N MET A 277 4.57 -15.79 -3.71
CA MET A 277 5.97 -16.07 -4.06
C MET A 277 6.72 -16.66 -2.86
N ARG A 278 7.83 -17.33 -3.13
CA ARG A 278 8.74 -17.82 -2.08
C ARG A 278 9.74 -16.75 -1.70
N SER A 279 9.88 -16.51 -0.39
CA SER A 279 11.00 -15.72 0.14
C SER A 279 12.21 -16.62 0.34
N THR A 280 13.38 -16.17 -0.12
CA THR A 280 14.68 -16.79 0.19
C THR A 280 15.35 -16.15 1.41
N LEU A 281 14.71 -15.10 2.00
CA LEU A 281 15.13 -14.56 3.30
C LEU A 281 14.80 -15.56 4.40
N PRO A 282 15.60 -15.60 5.48
CA PRO A 282 15.31 -16.45 6.62
C PRO A 282 13.95 -16.11 7.22
N GLU A 283 13.18 -17.12 7.62
CA GLU A 283 11.87 -16.94 8.26
C GLU A 283 11.93 -16.18 9.59
N LYS A 284 13.10 -16.20 10.22
CA LYS A 284 13.36 -15.47 11.46
C LYS A 284 14.61 -14.63 11.29
N ALA A 285 14.48 -13.35 11.57
CA ALA A 285 15.59 -12.42 11.72
C ALA A 285 15.72 -12.03 13.19
N ASP A 286 16.96 -11.88 13.65
CA ASP A 286 17.25 -11.35 14.97
C ASP A 286 17.90 -9.97 14.84
N THR A 287 17.77 -9.16 15.89
CA THR A 287 18.29 -7.79 15.92
C THR A 287 19.47 -7.69 16.87
N VAL A 288 20.59 -7.20 16.36
CA VAL A 288 21.78 -6.93 17.16
C VAL A 288 21.97 -5.42 17.28
N MET A 289 22.07 -4.94 18.54
CA MET A 289 22.40 -3.56 18.84
C MET A 289 23.91 -3.36 18.79
N VAL A 290 24.38 -2.34 18.06
CA VAL A 290 25.78 -1.94 18.02
C VAL A 290 25.95 -0.53 18.55
N ASP A 291 27.02 -0.31 19.34
CA ASP A 291 27.38 0.94 20.02
C ASP A 291 28.52 1.71 19.34
N ARG A 292 28.91 1.29 18.14
CA ARG A 292 29.95 1.89 17.30
C ARG A 292 29.58 1.84 15.83
N ASP A 293 30.28 2.63 15.02
CA ASP A 293 30.05 2.61 13.58
C ASP A 293 30.63 1.30 12.99
N VAL A 294 29.79 0.53 12.30
CA VAL A 294 30.15 -0.75 11.68
C VAL A 294 29.64 -0.79 10.24
N SER A 295 30.55 -1.11 9.30
CA SER A 295 30.13 -1.26 7.90
C SER A 295 29.41 -2.58 7.66
N PHE A 296 28.45 -2.60 6.72
CA PHE A 296 27.80 -3.84 6.28
C PHE A 296 28.80 -4.86 5.76
N LYS A 297 29.88 -4.40 5.12
CA LYS A 297 30.95 -5.28 4.69
C LYS A 297 31.62 -5.99 5.89
N THR A 298 31.91 -5.27 6.97
CA THR A 298 32.49 -5.86 8.19
C THR A 298 31.56 -6.90 8.80
N ILE A 299 30.23 -6.59 8.87
CA ILE A 299 29.23 -7.54 9.35
C ILE A 299 29.15 -8.76 8.44
N SER A 300 29.12 -8.54 7.14
CA SER A 300 29.11 -9.59 6.11
C SER A 300 30.31 -10.53 6.24
N ASP A 301 31.50 -9.99 6.35
CA ASP A 301 32.75 -10.75 6.47
C ASP A 301 32.81 -11.59 7.77
N TYR A 302 32.21 -11.07 8.86
CA TYR A 302 32.19 -11.75 10.16
C TYR A 302 31.07 -12.78 10.29
N CYS A 303 29.86 -12.47 9.84
CA CYS A 303 28.69 -13.30 10.00
C CYS A 303 28.41 -14.22 8.81
N GLY A 304 29.09 -14.05 7.68
CA GLY A 304 28.84 -14.79 6.45
C GLY A 304 27.51 -14.41 5.75
N ILE A 305 26.93 -13.25 6.08
CA ILE A 305 25.66 -12.77 5.52
C ILE A 305 25.97 -11.86 4.32
N PRO A 306 25.36 -12.08 3.13
CA PRO A 306 25.57 -11.19 1.98
C PRO A 306 25.21 -9.74 2.29
N VAL A 307 25.99 -8.78 1.79
CA VAL A 307 25.73 -7.33 1.99
C VAL A 307 24.35 -6.94 1.45
N GLU A 308 23.91 -7.54 0.35
CA GLU A 308 22.59 -7.32 -0.25
C GLU A 308 21.46 -7.72 0.71
N GLN A 309 21.63 -8.81 1.45
CA GLN A 309 20.68 -9.24 2.47
C GLN A 309 20.65 -8.27 3.66
N LEU A 310 21.83 -7.77 4.08
CA LEU A 310 21.90 -6.74 5.12
C LEU A 310 21.20 -5.45 4.70
N ARG A 311 21.38 -5.02 3.45
CA ARG A 311 20.66 -3.86 2.90
C ARG A 311 19.15 -4.05 2.87
N ALA A 312 18.68 -5.24 2.43
CA ALA A 312 17.26 -5.55 2.34
C ALA A 312 16.58 -5.56 3.72
N LEU A 313 17.27 -6.06 4.73
CA LEU A 313 16.74 -6.12 6.10
C LEU A 313 16.92 -4.82 6.90
N ASN A 314 17.74 -3.88 6.39
CA ASN A 314 18.06 -2.63 7.07
C ASN A 314 17.89 -1.41 6.14
N PRO A 315 16.70 -1.20 5.55
CA PRO A 315 16.47 -0.16 4.55
C PRO A 315 16.55 1.28 5.11
N GLN A 316 16.58 1.43 6.44
CA GLN A 316 16.72 2.71 7.14
C GLN A 316 18.09 3.35 6.93
N TYR A 317 19.15 2.57 6.69
CA TYR A 317 20.49 3.12 6.49
C TYR A 317 20.68 3.63 5.07
N ARG A 318 21.04 4.90 4.93
CA ARG A 318 21.29 5.54 3.63
C ARG A 318 22.66 5.19 3.04
N ARG A 319 23.50 4.57 3.84
CA ARG A 319 24.84 4.05 3.48
C ARG A 319 25.00 2.69 4.11
N ASP A 320 25.93 1.90 3.61
CA ASP A 320 26.26 0.56 4.15
C ASP A 320 27.01 0.64 5.48
N VAL A 321 26.52 1.42 6.43
CA VAL A 321 27.11 1.63 7.76
C VAL A 321 26.01 1.77 8.79
N VAL A 322 26.08 0.97 9.85
CA VAL A 322 25.29 1.15 11.06
C VAL A 322 26.00 2.21 11.93
N ASN A 323 25.33 3.31 12.20
CA ASN A 323 25.89 4.46 12.92
C ASN A 323 25.66 4.36 14.43
N GLY A 324 26.30 3.40 15.09
CA GLY A 324 26.13 3.12 16.50
C GLY A 324 26.89 4.07 17.45
N SER A 325 27.90 4.81 16.95
CA SER A 325 28.73 5.68 17.78
C SER A 325 27.99 6.93 18.33
N SER A 326 26.97 7.39 17.62
CA SER A 326 26.15 8.53 18.08
C SER A 326 25.04 8.10 19.02
N GLU A 327 24.51 6.90 18.82
CA GLU A 327 23.43 6.27 19.58
C GLU A 327 23.42 4.77 19.21
N PRO A 328 23.28 3.84 20.21
CA PRO A 328 23.17 2.42 19.88
C PRO A 328 22.10 2.17 18.82
N SER A 329 22.49 1.47 17.77
CA SER A 329 21.66 1.27 16.56
C SER A 329 21.59 -0.20 16.18
N ALA A 330 20.46 -0.62 15.63
CA ALA A 330 20.17 -2.00 15.26
C ALA A 330 20.54 -2.30 13.82
#